data_3ea68c21c7089d83a5057f06b002bd68
#
_entry.id   3ea68c21c7089d83a5057f06b002bd68
#
_cell.length_a   1.000
_cell.length_b   1.000
_cell.length_c   1.000
_cell.angle_alpha   90.00
_cell.angle_beta   90.00
_cell.angle_gamma   90.00
#
_symmetry.space_group_name_H-M   'P 1'
#
loop_
_entity.id
_entity.type
_entity.pdbx_description
1 polymer ?
#
loop_
_entity_poly.entity_id
_entity_poly.type
_entity_poly.pdbx_seq_one_letter_code
_entity_poly.pdbx_strand_id
1 'polypeptide(L)'
;MRKQKNPAVNTANGCALLVVLAVVLGMVAVLCGITTFLSNFNSPQPTPAPTTAQLDLAYSPEKDALMQDIVARFNKANNRTPSGLSMKIVATKMEAADMVDAARAGQFTAISPDSSLWLAQVDAGRDTPLVGESTRFAVTPIVIAMWNDTAQSLGYPQKQIGWQDLLNKAKSDPNFKWSHPSSNTAGGLLTTLAEFYAGAGKTRNITEDDLTNKTTSDYVAALEKTVRAYGEGEQATIDQVIAKGRSYLDAFVVSERMVIYYNGKSSQKLVAIYPAEGTLWQDHPIALLEQPGLTDDQRLTYRKFRDFLLSSEIQKLVLQSGYRPVDLNLRLDDPASPIKKANGVDPTQPQTTLQMPSAAIMDKVQSSWYLSKRPANIYLVVDTSGSMADENKLKQAQDALNSFLDQVQGQNDRVGVVPFANSVYGTVPLKDITTQRAALKNQVNLLAANGRTALLDAVSYAYDDLQKRNEKDRINAIVVMTDGIENASSISQNSLTQKIKRNNVSGVPVLIFCIGYGSDADFDVLNALADPTGGFARRADPDTIKKLYKILSTYF
;
A
#
# COMPACT_ATOMS: atom_id res chain seq x y z
N MET A 1 115.83 -26.94 19.95
CA MET A 1 115.21 -26.71 18.62
C MET A 1 113.85 -27.30 18.54
N ARG A 2 112.89 -26.60 18.83
CA ARG A 2 111.49 -26.74 18.48
C ARG A 2 110.67 -25.72 19.32
N LYS A 3 110.19 -24.68 18.70
CA LYS A 3 109.38 -23.64 19.30
C LYS A 3 107.97 -24.19 19.52
N GLN A 4 107.46 -24.13 20.79
CA GLN A 4 106.07 -24.35 21.13
C GLN A 4 105.24 -23.08 20.81
N LYS A 5 104.15 -23.24 20.10
CA LYS A 5 103.15 -22.22 19.85
C LYS A 5 102.05 -22.33 20.95
N ASN A 6 101.80 -21.24 21.64
CA ASN A 6 100.63 -21.10 22.52
C ASN A 6 99.32 -20.97 21.73
N PRO A 7 98.20 -21.52 22.11
CA PRO A 7 96.88 -21.33 21.43
C PRO A 7 96.19 -20.03 21.87
N ALA A 8 95.67 -19.31 20.90
CA ALA A 8 94.90 -18.11 21.07
C ALA A 8 93.52 -18.47 21.65
N VAL A 9 93.14 -17.75 22.70
CA VAL A 9 91.76 -17.82 23.30
C VAL A 9 90.75 -17.14 22.34
N ASN A 10 89.73 -17.88 21.97
CA ASN A 10 88.69 -17.48 21.06
C ASN A 10 87.62 -16.64 21.79
N THR A 11 87.66 -15.32 21.63
CA THR A 11 86.73 -14.35 22.26
C THR A 11 85.39 -14.18 21.49
N ALA A 12 85.07 -15.12 20.60
CA ALA A 12 83.88 -15.00 19.71
C ALA A 12 82.53 -15.42 20.33
N ASN A 13 82.52 -16.14 21.45
CA ASN A 13 81.26 -16.68 22.02
C ASN A 13 80.51 -15.74 22.96
N GLY A 14 81.07 -14.62 23.40
CA GLY A 14 80.42 -13.68 24.30
C GLY A 14 79.42 -12.72 23.60
N CYS A 15 79.72 -12.32 22.38
CA CYS A 15 78.86 -11.39 21.64
C CYS A 15 77.61 -12.07 21.05
N ALA A 16 77.70 -13.36 20.69
CA ALA A 16 76.54 -14.09 20.14
C ALA A 16 75.42 -14.29 21.19
N LEU A 17 75.81 -14.51 22.44
CA LEU A 17 74.81 -14.71 23.54
C LEU A 17 74.08 -13.42 23.91
N LEU A 18 74.74 -12.27 23.86
CA LEU A 18 74.16 -10.95 24.11
C LEU A 18 73.20 -10.50 22.97
N VAL A 19 73.53 -10.81 21.73
CA VAL A 19 72.66 -10.50 20.58
C VAL A 19 71.39 -11.38 20.58
N VAL A 20 71.51 -12.67 20.92
CA VAL A 20 70.35 -13.57 21.05
C VAL A 20 69.47 -13.14 22.21
N LEU A 21 70.00 -12.71 23.35
CA LEU A 21 69.25 -12.23 24.49
C LEU A 21 68.52 -10.91 24.17
N ALA A 22 69.13 -10.00 23.44
CA ALA A 22 68.52 -8.75 23.00
C ALA A 22 67.40 -8.96 21.93
N VAL A 23 67.57 -9.93 21.03
CA VAL A 23 66.50 -10.29 20.05
C VAL A 23 65.33 -10.98 20.75
N VAL A 24 65.56 -11.85 21.71
CA VAL A 24 64.50 -12.52 22.49
C VAL A 24 63.74 -11.50 23.37
N LEU A 25 64.44 -10.58 24.03
CA LEU A 25 63.80 -9.49 24.78
C LEU A 25 63.02 -8.53 23.88
N GLY A 26 63.52 -8.23 22.69
CA GLY A 26 62.82 -7.43 21.67
C GLY A 26 61.55 -8.12 21.18
N MET A 27 61.58 -9.42 20.89
CA MET A 27 60.40 -10.21 20.49
C MET A 27 59.38 -10.34 21.60
N VAL A 28 59.80 -10.49 22.85
CA VAL A 28 58.87 -10.53 24.00
C VAL A 28 58.21 -9.16 24.21
N ALA A 29 58.92 -8.05 24.06
CA ALA A 29 58.37 -6.70 24.10
C ALA A 29 57.39 -6.41 22.97
N VAL A 30 57.68 -6.89 21.75
CA VAL A 30 56.77 -6.77 20.58
C VAL A 30 55.53 -7.67 20.77
N LEU A 31 55.70 -8.90 21.27
CA LEU A 31 54.57 -9.78 21.58
C LEU A 31 53.70 -9.24 22.71
N CYS A 32 54.27 -8.68 23.79
CA CYS A 32 53.48 -8.01 24.83
C CYS A 32 52.83 -6.72 24.32
N GLY A 33 53.48 -5.97 23.46
CA GLY A 33 52.90 -4.78 22.80
C GLY A 33 51.75 -5.14 21.86
N ILE A 34 51.87 -6.23 21.11
CA ILE A 34 50.79 -6.71 20.22
C ILE A 34 49.62 -7.28 21.02
N THR A 35 49.85 -8.01 22.11
CA THR A 35 48.75 -8.53 22.96
C THR A 35 48.02 -7.41 23.68
N THR A 36 48.68 -6.38 24.18
CA THR A 36 48.02 -5.20 24.77
C THR A 36 47.32 -4.32 23.72
N PHE A 37 47.86 -4.24 22.48
CA PHE A 37 47.21 -3.56 21.39
C PHE A 37 45.96 -4.31 20.90
N LEU A 38 46.05 -5.64 20.75
CA LEU A 38 44.92 -6.48 20.34
C LEU A 38 43.86 -6.62 21.46
N SER A 39 44.22 -6.56 22.76
CA SER A 39 43.25 -6.55 23.84
C SER A 39 42.46 -5.23 23.93
N ASN A 40 43.07 -4.11 23.51
CA ASN A 40 42.38 -2.83 23.39
C ASN A 40 41.42 -2.74 22.18
N PHE A 41 41.64 -3.53 21.11
CA PHE A 41 40.72 -3.61 19.96
C PHE A 41 39.55 -4.59 20.23
N ASN A 42 39.68 -5.55 21.16
CA ASN A 42 38.63 -6.50 21.49
C ASN A 42 37.82 -6.13 22.72
N SER A 43 38.06 -5.01 23.35
CA SER A 43 37.14 -4.51 24.37
C SER A 43 35.92 -3.94 23.59
N PRO A 44 34.71 -4.51 23.74
CA PRO A 44 33.52 -3.85 23.20
C PRO A 44 33.49 -2.46 23.81
N GLN A 45 33.63 -1.43 22.98
CA GLN A 45 33.39 -0.07 23.45
C GLN A 45 31.98 -0.06 24.06
N PRO A 46 31.80 0.44 25.27
CA PRO A 46 30.48 0.53 25.85
C PRO A 46 29.63 1.35 24.87
N THR A 47 28.62 0.71 24.30
CA THR A 47 27.62 1.40 23.49
C THR A 47 27.12 2.58 24.34
N PRO A 48 27.19 3.82 23.86
CA PRO A 48 26.72 4.95 24.66
C PRO A 48 25.30 4.64 25.12
N ALA A 49 25.04 4.82 26.41
CA ALA A 49 23.73 4.57 26.99
C ALA A 49 22.68 5.33 26.18
N PRO A 50 21.54 4.74 25.87
CA PRO A 50 20.50 5.42 25.09
C PRO A 50 20.10 6.73 25.80
N THR A 51 20.05 7.81 25.05
CA THR A 51 19.63 9.13 25.58
C THR A 51 18.16 9.40 25.34
N THR A 52 17.51 8.51 24.56
CA THR A 52 16.11 8.63 24.15
C THR A 52 15.35 7.32 24.37
N ALA A 53 14.11 7.44 24.82
CA ALA A 53 13.09 6.41 24.80
C ALA A 53 12.27 6.61 23.52
N GLN A 54 12.80 6.15 22.37
CA GLN A 54 12.20 6.32 21.07
C GLN A 54 11.12 5.28 20.83
N LEU A 55 9.97 5.74 20.30
CA LEU A 55 8.88 4.93 19.78
C LEU A 55 8.83 5.08 18.27
N ASP A 56 9.11 3.99 17.53
CA ASP A 56 8.98 3.94 16.08
C ASP A 56 7.53 3.55 15.74
N LEU A 57 6.80 4.50 15.13
CA LEU A 57 5.36 4.42 14.86
C LEU A 57 5.10 4.36 13.36
N ALA A 58 4.44 3.29 12.87
CA ALA A 58 3.85 3.32 11.53
C ALA A 58 2.39 3.79 11.59
N TYR A 59 1.94 4.60 10.61
CA TYR A 59 0.56 5.08 10.53
C TYR A 59 0.06 5.13 9.08
N SER A 60 -1.26 4.98 8.90
CA SER A 60 -1.90 4.94 7.58
C SER A 60 -2.00 6.32 6.90
N PRO A 61 -1.91 6.37 5.54
CA PRO A 61 -1.69 7.60 4.77
C PRO A 61 -2.77 8.67 4.90
N GLU A 62 -4.04 8.28 5.05
CA GLU A 62 -5.17 9.21 5.09
C GLU A 62 -5.10 10.20 6.26
N LYS A 63 -4.38 9.84 7.35
CA LYS A 63 -4.18 10.71 8.52
C LYS A 63 -2.83 11.42 8.56
N ASP A 64 -2.09 11.47 7.44
CA ASP A 64 -0.72 11.99 7.37
C ASP A 64 -0.60 13.39 7.98
N ALA A 65 -1.37 14.36 7.49
CA ALA A 65 -1.29 15.74 7.99
C ALA A 65 -1.59 15.85 9.50
N LEU A 66 -2.59 15.10 9.99
CA LEU A 66 -2.95 15.09 11.41
C LEU A 66 -1.83 14.46 12.25
N MET A 67 -1.31 13.31 11.82
CA MET A 67 -0.28 12.59 12.60
C MET A 67 1.03 13.37 12.65
N GLN A 68 1.44 14.01 11.55
CA GLN A 68 2.64 14.85 11.51
C GLN A 68 2.54 16.02 12.51
N ASP A 69 1.40 16.74 12.58
CA ASP A 69 1.20 17.83 13.53
C ASP A 69 1.21 17.32 14.98
N ILE A 70 0.51 16.21 15.27
CA ILE A 70 0.47 15.62 16.62
C ILE A 70 1.88 15.20 17.08
N VAL A 71 2.63 14.50 16.23
CA VAL A 71 3.99 14.04 16.55
C VAL A 71 4.94 15.22 16.75
N ALA A 72 4.83 16.26 15.92
CA ALA A 72 5.63 17.49 16.09
C ALA A 72 5.37 18.17 17.45
N ARG A 73 4.10 18.29 17.85
CA ARG A 73 3.69 18.86 19.16
C ARG A 73 4.21 18.01 20.32
N PHE A 74 4.03 16.67 20.25
CA PHE A 74 4.50 15.77 21.30
C PHE A 74 6.02 15.86 21.48
N ASN A 75 6.78 15.80 20.40
CA ASN A 75 8.23 15.87 20.43
C ASN A 75 8.75 17.24 20.93
N LYS A 76 8.05 18.34 20.59
CA LYS A 76 8.36 19.70 21.07
C LYS A 76 8.15 19.85 22.58
N ALA A 77 7.26 19.09 23.19
CA ALA A 77 6.98 19.14 24.62
C ALA A 77 8.14 18.63 25.49
N ASN A 78 9.17 17.99 24.87
CA ASN A 78 10.38 17.51 25.54
C ASN A 78 10.10 16.65 26.78
N ASN A 79 9.08 15.79 26.72
CA ASN A 79 8.76 14.86 27.80
C ASN A 79 9.94 13.94 28.11
N ARG A 80 10.10 13.58 29.39
CA ARG A 80 11.14 12.65 29.86
C ARG A 80 10.54 11.50 30.65
N THR A 81 11.18 10.35 30.56
CA THR A 81 10.87 9.20 31.43
C THR A 81 11.42 9.43 32.84
N PRO A 82 10.97 8.67 33.86
CA PRO A 82 11.55 8.73 35.21
C PRO A 82 13.05 8.43 35.24
N SER A 83 13.56 7.63 34.30
CA SER A 83 14.99 7.35 34.11
C SER A 83 15.77 8.53 33.48
N GLY A 84 15.09 9.60 33.07
CA GLY A 84 15.68 10.81 32.47
C GLY A 84 15.82 10.78 30.95
N LEU A 85 15.41 9.69 30.27
CA LEU A 85 15.48 9.60 28.82
C LEU A 85 14.45 10.52 28.15
N SER A 86 14.82 11.15 27.03
CA SER A 86 13.89 11.96 26.24
C SER A 86 12.89 11.07 25.52
N MET A 87 11.57 11.31 25.71
CA MET A 87 10.51 10.64 24.99
C MET A 87 10.41 11.18 23.57
N LYS A 88 10.52 10.34 22.56
CA LYS A 88 10.49 10.74 21.15
C LYS A 88 9.65 9.79 20.33
N ILE A 89 8.80 10.33 19.45
CA ILE A 89 8.07 9.58 18.42
C ILE A 89 8.77 9.81 17.08
N VAL A 90 9.09 8.72 16.38
CA VAL A 90 9.51 8.72 14.97
C VAL A 90 8.41 8.04 14.18
N ALA A 91 7.72 8.82 13.35
CA ALA A 91 6.52 8.34 12.67
C ALA A 91 6.77 8.14 11.17
N THR A 92 6.38 6.98 10.65
CA THR A 92 6.53 6.59 9.25
C THR A 92 5.16 6.30 8.63
N LYS A 93 4.87 6.97 7.51
CA LYS A 93 3.65 6.73 6.74
C LYS A 93 3.77 5.41 5.97
N MET A 94 2.75 4.54 6.09
CA MET A 94 2.74 3.21 5.48
C MET A 94 1.32 2.73 5.23
N GLU A 95 1.08 2.01 4.12
CA GLU A 95 -0.19 1.35 3.88
C GLU A 95 -0.46 0.27 4.94
N ALA A 96 -1.72 0.10 5.33
CA ALA A 96 -2.07 -0.75 6.46
C ALA A 96 -1.70 -2.23 6.25
N ALA A 97 -1.81 -2.75 5.03
CA ALA A 97 -1.37 -4.12 4.72
C ALA A 97 0.14 -4.29 4.87
N ASP A 98 0.95 -3.30 4.41
CA ASP A 98 2.41 -3.32 4.59
C ASP A 98 2.79 -3.17 6.07
N MET A 99 1.98 -2.42 6.83
CA MET A 99 2.15 -2.22 8.27
C MET A 99 2.04 -3.53 9.06
N VAL A 100 1.14 -4.45 8.66
CA VAL A 100 1.02 -5.78 9.27
C VAL A 100 2.32 -6.57 9.10
N ASP A 101 2.86 -6.62 7.89
CA ASP A 101 4.10 -7.33 7.59
C ASP A 101 5.29 -6.72 8.34
N ALA A 102 5.41 -5.39 8.35
CA ALA A 102 6.46 -4.66 9.04
C ALA A 102 6.38 -4.83 10.58
N ALA A 103 5.17 -4.83 11.15
CA ALA A 103 4.94 -5.11 12.57
C ALA A 103 5.39 -6.53 12.95
N ARG A 104 5.00 -7.52 12.15
CA ARG A 104 5.42 -8.93 12.35
C ARG A 104 6.93 -9.13 12.22
N ALA A 105 7.58 -8.34 11.37
CA ALA A 105 9.04 -8.33 11.18
C ALA A 105 9.80 -7.56 12.27
N GLY A 106 9.12 -6.96 13.27
CA GLY A 106 9.76 -6.22 14.36
C GLY A 106 10.32 -4.85 13.97
N GLN A 107 9.84 -4.24 12.87
CA GLN A 107 10.36 -2.96 12.39
C GLN A 107 9.83 -1.75 13.17
N PHE A 108 8.72 -1.91 13.90
CA PHE A 108 8.07 -0.84 14.64
C PHE A 108 7.77 -1.25 16.08
N THR A 109 7.71 -0.27 16.97
CA THR A 109 7.29 -0.45 18.37
C THR A 109 5.81 -0.13 18.58
N ALA A 110 5.21 0.63 17.67
CA ALA A 110 3.77 0.92 17.66
C ALA A 110 3.25 1.05 16.24
N ILE A 111 1.94 0.82 16.07
CA ILE A 111 1.24 1.02 14.79
C ILE A 111 -0.07 1.77 15.01
N SER A 112 -0.48 2.53 14.00
CA SER A 112 -1.77 3.24 13.95
C SER A 112 -2.40 3.08 12.56
N PRO A 113 -3.02 1.93 12.26
CA PRO A 113 -3.76 1.73 11.02
C PRO A 113 -5.07 2.54 11.00
N ASP A 114 -5.77 2.53 9.87
CA ASP A 114 -7.08 3.13 9.70
C ASP A 114 -8.21 2.35 10.40
N SER A 115 -7.99 1.06 10.69
CA SER A 115 -8.95 0.20 11.39
C SER A 115 -8.28 -0.81 12.31
N SER A 116 -8.95 -1.15 13.41
CA SER A 116 -8.55 -2.22 14.33
C SER A 116 -8.58 -3.62 13.69
N LEU A 117 -9.19 -3.78 12.52
CA LEU A 117 -9.11 -5.02 11.74
C LEU A 117 -7.66 -5.45 11.48
N TRP A 118 -6.78 -4.50 11.23
CA TRP A 118 -5.37 -4.76 10.97
C TRP A 118 -4.62 -5.24 12.22
N LEU A 119 -5.05 -4.80 13.41
CA LEU A 119 -4.50 -5.28 14.67
C LEU A 119 -4.78 -6.78 14.84
N ALA A 120 -6.00 -7.21 14.53
CA ALA A 120 -6.35 -8.63 14.53
C ALA A 120 -5.53 -9.43 13.50
N GLN A 121 -5.24 -8.84 12.33
CA GLN A 121 -4.38 -9.49 11.34
C GLN A 121 -2.92 -9.60 11.79
N VAL A 122 -2.39 -8.63 12.54
CA VAL A 122 -1.03 -8.73 13.11
C VAL A 122 -0.92 -9.97 14.02
N ASP A 123 -1.97 -10.31 14.75
CA ASP A 123 -1.99 -11.44 15.67
C ASP A 123 -2.45 -12.76 15.03
N ALA A 124 -3.00 -12.72 13.82
CA ALA A 124 -3.53 -13.91 13.16
C ALA A 124 -2.46 -15.00 13.00
N GLY A 125 -2.78 -16.23 13.44
CA GLY A 125 -1.89 -17.40 13.38
C GLY A 125 -0.72 -17.37 14.35
N ARG A 126 -0.72 -16.49 15.37
CA ARG A 126 0.31 -16.42 16.41
C ARG A 126 -0.17 -17.02 17.72
N ASP A 127 0.67 -17.85 18.35
CA ASP A 127 0.38 -18.40 19.69
C ASP A 127 0.40 -17.33 20.78
N THR A 128 1.26 -16.32 20.62
CA THR A 128 1.35 -15.17 21.53
C THR A 128 1.01 -13.90 20.75
N PRO A 129 0.01 -13.14 21.21
CA PRO A 129 -0.33 -11.87 20.61
C PRO A 129 0.85 -10.90 20.60
N LEU A 130 1.07 -10.24 19.48
CA LEU A 130 2.05 -9.17 19.33
C LEU A 130 1.44 -7.80 19.65
N VAL A 131 0.13 -7.65 19.45
CA VAL A 131 -0.60 -6.43 19.76
C VAL A 131 -0.86 -6.36 21.27
N GLY A 132 -0.26 -5.36 21.91
CA GLY A 132 -0.45 -5.07 23.33
C GLY A 132 -1.57 -4.06 23.58
N GLU A 133 -1.27 -3.02 24.40
CA GLU A 133 -2.23 -1.94 24.67
C GLU A 133 -2.65 -1.26 23.36
N SER A 134 -3.95 -1.14 23.14
CA SER A 134 -4.49 -0.40 21.99
C SER A 134 -5.58 0.57 22.43
N THR A 135 -5.71 1.68 21.70
CA THR A 135 -6.72 2.70 21.96
C THR A 135 -7.08 3.40 20.67
N ARG A 136 -8.37 3.51 20.36
CA ARG A 136 -8.82 4.40 19.28
C ARG A 136 -8.78 5.86 19.74
N PHE A 137 -8.38 6.77 18.86
CA PHE A 137 -8.31 8.20 19.16
C PHE A 137 -9.11 9.06 18.19
N ALA A 138 -9.56 8.50 17.09
CA ALA A 138 -10.40 9.13 16.09
C ALA A 138 -11.33 8.10 15.46
N VAL A 139 -12.48 8.52 14.94
CA VAL A 139 -13.36 7.66 14.17
C VAL A 139 -13.90 8.40 12.94
N THR A 140 -14.23 7.66 11.87
CA THR A 140 -14.89 8.22 10.70
C THR A 140 -15.78 7.17 10.05
N PRO A 141 -17.03 7.48 9.67
CA PRO A 141 -17.88 6.52 8.97
C PRO A 141 -17.45 6.38 7.51
N ILE A 142 -17.63 5.20 6.93
CA ILE A 142 -17.48 4.97 5.50
C ILE A 142 -18.74 5.45 4.79
N VAL A 143 -18.58 6.16 3.67
CA VAL A 143 -19.65 6.77 2.90
C VAL A 143 -19.46 6.53 1.40
N ILE A 144 -20.52 6.60 0.64
CA ILE A 144 -20.45 6.70 -0.82
C ILE A 144 -20.35 8.20 -1.15
N ALA A 145 -19.14 8.65 -1.53
CA ALA A 145 -18.95 10.00 -2.05
C ALA A 145 -19.53 10.08 -3.47
N MET A 146 -20.30 11.12 -3.74
CA MET A 146 -20.99 11.29 -5.03
C MET A 146 -21.07 12.77 -5.39
N TRP A 147 -21.05 13.09 -6.68
CA TRP A 147 -21.31 14.46 -7.13
C TRP A 147 -22.73 14.87 -6.72
N ASN A 148 -22.88 16.13 -6.30
CA ASN A 148 -24.15 16.62 -5.73
C ASN A 148 -25.33 16.45 -6.72
N ASP A 149 -25.16 16.74 -7.98
CA ASP A 149 -26.20 16.56 -9.00
C ASP A 149 -26.51 15.09 -9.30
N THR A 150 -25.51 14.22 -9.24
CA THR A 150 -25.70 12.76 -9.33
C THR A 150 -26.54 12.27 -8.15
N ALA A 151 -26.21 12.68 -6.92
CA ALA A 151 -26.98 12.35 -5.74
C ALA A 151 -28.43 12.88 -5.82
N GLN A 152 -28.62 14.11 -6.30
CA GLN A 152 -29.95 14.69 -6.51
C GLN A 152 -30.77 13.90 -7.54
N SER A 153 -30.14 13.37 -8.59
CA SER A 153 -30.83 12.53 -9.57
C SER A 153 -31.34 11.21 -8.99
N LEU A 154 -30.78 10.76 -7.84
CA LEU A 154 -31.22 9.59 -7.08
C LEU A 154 -32.22 9.93 -5.96
N GLY A 155 -32.54 11.22 -5.77
CA GLY A 155 -33.52 11.71 -4.80
C GLY A 155 -32.94 12.35 -3.54
N TYR A 156 -31.61 12.49 -3.42
CA TYR A 156 -30.97 13.18 -2.29
C TYR A 156 -31.33 14.69 -2.29
N PRO A 157 -31.58 15.33 -1.13
CA PRO A 157 -31.54 14.77 0.24
C PRO A 157 -32.88 14.21 0.74
N GLN A 158 -33.95 14.22 -0.06
CA GLN A 158 -35.31 13.82 0.35
C GLN A 158 -35.44 12.30 0.53
N LYS A 159 -34.65 11.53 -0.23
CA LYS A 159 -34.56 10.08 -0.14
C LYS A 159 -33.23 9.67 0.47
N GLN A 160 -33.27 8.71 1.39
CA GLN A 160 -32.07 8.02 1.86
C GLN A 160 -31.62 7.03 0.77
N ILE A 161 -30.42 7.25 0.25
CA ILE A 161 -29.82 6.43 -0.81
C ILE A 161 -29.03 5.29 -0.18
N GLY A 162 -29.11 4.09 -0.77
CA GLY A 162 -28.39 2.91 -0.34
C GLY A 162 -27.67 2.18 -1.48
N TRP A 163 -27.14 1.02 -1.18
CA TRP A 163 -26.44 0.16 -2.12
C TRP A 163 -27.32 -0.29 -3.28
N GLN A 164 -28.62 -0.53 -3.01
CA GLN A 164 -29.58 -0.91 -4.06
C GLN A 164 -29.80 0.23 -5.06
N ASP A 165 -29.77 1.49 -4.63
CA ASP A 165 -29.90 2.65 -5.53
C ASP A 165 -28.67 2.79 -6.43
N LEU A 166 -27.46 2.56 -5.86
CA LEU A 166 -26.21 2.54 -6.59
C LEU A 166 -26.22 1.45 -7.67
N LEU A 167 -26.63 0.23 -7.30
CA LEU A 167 -26.78 -0.90 -8.22
C LEU A 167 -27.76 -0.58 -9.37
N ASN A 168 -28.92 -0.03 -9.04
CA ASN A 168 -29.92 0.33 -10.04
C ASN A 168 -29.41 1.41 -11.00
N LYS A 169 -28.72 2.44 -10.47
CA LYS A 169 -28.10 3.49 -11.29
C LYS A 169 -27.04 2.90 -12.22
N ALA A 170 -26.14 2.07 -11.71
CA ALA A 170 -25.07 1.46 -12.50
C ALA A 170 -25.59 0.50 -13.58
N LYS A 171 -26.72 -0.19 -13.33
CA LYS A 171 -27.36 -1.05 -14.34
C LYS A 171 -28.10 -0.25 -15.42
N SER A 172 -28.71 0.88 -15.06
CA SER A 172 -29.51 1.69 -15.97
C SER A 172 -28.67 2.64 -16.82
N ASP A 173 -27.46 2.99 -16.38
CA ASP A 173 -26.57 3.92 -17.05
C ASP A 173 -25.18 3.31 -17.26
N PRO A 174 -24.90 2.79 -18.46
CA PRO A 174 -23.60 2.17 -18.78
C PRO A 174 -22.39 3.12 -18.66
N ASN A 175 -22.64 4.43 -18.64
CA ASN A 175 -21.58 5.44 -18.50
C ASN A 175 -21.31 5.81 -17.04
N PHE A 176 -22.16 5.39 -16.12
CA PHE A 176 -21.97 5.63 -14.69
C PHE A 176 -20.78 4.85 -14.16
N LYS A 177 -19.82 5.57 -13.61
CA LYS A 177 -18.56 5.03 -13.13
C LYS A 177 -18.50 5.13 -11.61
N TRP A 178 -18.47 4.00 -10.96
CA TRP A 178 -18.24 3.96 -9.53
C TRP A 178 -17.14 2.98 -9.15
N SER A 179 -16.57 3.16 -7.97
CA SER A 179 -15.43 2.39 -7.48
C SER A 179 -15.43 2.33 -5.96
N HIS A 180 -14.77 1.33 -5.42
CA HIS A 180 -14.36 1.29 -4.02
C HIS A 180 -12.93 0.74 -3.92
N PRO A 181 -12.22 0.98 -2.79
CA PRO A 181 -10.89 0.42 -2.59
C PRO A 181 -10.92 -1.12 -2.58
N SER A 182 -9.80 -1.75 -2.94
CA SER A 182 -9.64 -3.20 -2.82
C SER A 182 -9.86 -3.69 -1.39
N SER A 183 -10.38 -4.90 -1.22
CA SER A 183 -10.51 -5.57 0.09
C SER A 183 -9.18 -5.78 0.83
N ASN A 184 -8.05 -5.51 0.17
CA ASN A 184 -6.72 -5.43 0.77
C ASN A 184 -6.49 -4.11 1.55
N THR A 185 -7.45 -3.21 1.57
CA THR A 185 -7.48 -2.00 2.39
C THR A 185 -8.61 -2.07 3.41
N ALA A 186 -8.51 -1.37 4.54
CA ALA A 186 -9.61 -1.38 5.51
C ALA A 186 -10.88 -0.79 4.90
N GLY A 187 -10.80 0.33 4.19
CA GLY A 187 -11.95 0.94 3.52
C GLY A 187 -12.63 -0.03 2.55
N GLY A 188 -11.87 -0.79 1.77
CA GLY A 188 -12.40 -1.80 0.86
C GLY A 188 -13.01 -3.00 1.58
N LEU A 189 -12.33 -3.54 2.60
CA LEU A 189 -12.85 -4.66 3.37
C LEU A 189 -14.15 -4.29 4.14
N LEU A 190 -14.21 -3.09 4.69
CA LEU A 190 -15.42 -2.58 5.33
C LEU A 190 -16.55 -2.32 4.31
N THR A 191 -16.21 -1.85 3.09
CA THR A 191 -17.18 -1.71 1.99
C THR A 191 -17.77 -3.07 1.64
N THR A 192 -16.93 -4.07 1.39
CA THR A 192 -17.36 -5.43 1.08
C THR A 192 -18.25 -6.01 2.18
N LEU A 193 -17.90 -5.80 3.45
CA LEU A 193 -18.75 -6.21 4.58
C LEU A 193 -20.11 -5.50 4.55
N ALA A 194 -20.16 -4.20 4.25
CA ALA A 194 -21.41 -3.44 4.14
C ALA A 194 -22.30 -3.97 3.02
N GLU A 195 -21.71 -4.36 1.88
CA GLU A 195 -22.42 -4.99 0.76
C GLU A 195 -23.03 -6.35 1.14
N PHE A 196 -22.28 -7.18 1.89
CA PHE A 196 -22.81 -8.43 2.42
C PHE A 196 -23.95 -8.20 3.42
N TYR A 197 -23.84 -7.19 4.30
CA TYR A 197 -24.93 -6.81 5.18
C TYR A 197 -26.18 -6.38 4.41
N ALA A 198 -26.01 -5.56 3.37
CA ALA A 198 -27.09 -5.12 2.50
C ALA A 198 -27.76 -6.30 1.78
N GLY A 199 -26.96 -7.22 1.21
CA GLY A 199 -27.45 -8.42 0.55
C GLY A 199 -28.17 -9.39 1.47
N ALA A 200 -27.72 -9.50 2.74
CA ALA A 200 -28.36 -10.33 3.76
C ALA A 200 -29.57 -9.67 4.43
N GLY A 201 -29.81 -8.36 4.20
CA GLY A 201 -30.86 -7.60 4.87
C GLY A 201 -30.65 -7.49 6.38
N LYS A 202 -29.40 -7.50 6.85
CA LYS A 202 -29.02 -7.47 8.25
C LYS A 202 -28.22 -6.23 8.60
N THR A 203 -28.17 -5.88 9.88
CA THR A 203 -27.31 -4.83 10.43
C THR A 203 -26.40 -5.37 11.55
N ARG A 204 -26.65 -6.58 12.01
CA ARG A 204 -25.95 -7.25 13.11
C ARG A 204 -25.90 -8.76 12.90
N ASN A 205 -24.98 -9.42 13.60
CA ASN A 205 -24.89 -10.88 13.69
C ASN A 205 -24.85 -11.57 12.32
N ILE A 206 -24.05 -11.03 11.40
CA ILE A 206 -23.79 -11.69 10.12
C ILE A 206 -22.99 -12.97 10.37
N THR A 207 -23.36 -14.05 9.70
CA THR A 207 -22.80 -15.40 9.87
C THR A 207 -22.16 -15.88 8.57
N GLU A 208 -21.39 -16.97 8.63
CA GLU A 208 -20.84 -17.62 7.42
C GLU A 208 -21.95 -18.09 6.45
N ASP A 209 -23.06 -18.60 6.99
CA ASP A 209 -24.23 -19.00 6.18
C ASP A 209 -24.84 -17.80 5.44
N ASP A 210 -24.88 -16.63 6.05
CA ASP A 210 -25.34 -15.42 5.36
C ASP A 210 -24.42 -15.06 4.19
N LEU A 211 -23.10 -15.16 4.36
CA LEU A 211 -22.12 -14.84 3.32
C LEU A 211 -22.19 -15.80 2.12
N THR A 212 -22.50 -17.07 2.40
CA THR A 212 -22.57 -18.14 1.37
C THR A 212 -23.98 -18.33 0.82
N ASN A 213 -24.98 -17.69 1.43
CA ASN A 213 -26.36 -17.72 0.93
C ASN A 213 -26.44 -17.20 -0.51
N LYS A 214 -27.13 -17.94 -1.38
CA LYS A 214 -27.19 -17.63 -2.81
C LYS A 214 -27.75 -16.22 -3.08
N THR A 215 -28.80 -15.80 -2.36
CA THR A 215 -29.39 -14.47 -2.54
C THR A 215 -28.41 -13.36 -2.19
N THR A 216 -27.70 -13.51 -1.07
CA THR A 216 -26.67 -12.56 -0.63
C THR A 216 -25.50 -12.51 -1.61
N SER A 217 -24.96 -13.66 -1.98
CA SER A 217 -23.81 -13.74 -2.89
C SER A 217 -24.16 -13.26 -4.31
N ASP A 218 -25.37 -13.56 -4.82
CA ASP A 218 -25.83 -13.03 -6.10
C ASP A 218 -25.99 -11.49 -6.08
N TYR A 219 -26.48 -10.94 -4.96
CA TYR A 219 -26.61 -9.50 -4.76
C TYR A 219 -25.23 -8.81 -4.79
N VAL A 220 -24.28 -9.29 -3.98
CA VAL A 220 -22.91 -8.76 -3.93
C VAL A 220 -22.25 -8.90 -5.31
N ALA A 221 -22.34 -10.06 -5.95
CA ALA A 221 -21.79 -10.26 -7.29
C ALA A 221 -22.43 -9.33 -8.34
N ALA A 222 -23.73 -9.04 -8.22
CA ALA A 222 -24.41 -8.10 -9.11
C ALA A 222 -23.91 -6.66 -8.92
N LEU A 223 -23.65 -6.25 -7.68
CA LEU A 223 -23.10 -4.92 -7.36
C LEU A 223 -21.66 -4.80 -7.84
N GLU A 224 -20.83 -5.77 -7.49
CA GLU A 224 -19.41 -5.84 -7.84
C GLU A 224 -19.16 -5.84 -9.36
N LYS A 225 -19.99 -6.52 -10.14
CA LYS A 225 -19.92 -6.50 -11.61
C LYS A 225 -20.06 -5.11 -12.21
N THR A 226 -20.64 -4.15 -11.49
CA THR A 226 -20.81 -2.77 -11.95
C THR A 226 -19.64 -1.86 -11.56
N VAL A 227 -18.74 -2.31 -10.68
CA VAL A 227 -17.53 -1.59 -10.28
C VAL A 227 -16.63 -1.36 -11.50
N ARG A 228 -16.15 -0.13 -11.69
CA ARG A 228 -15.26 0.20 -12.82
C ARG A 228 -13.89 -0.48 -12.66
N ALA A 229 -13.29 -0.33 -11.51
CA ALA A 229 -12.06 -0.95 -11.05
C ALA A 229 -11.95 -0.72 -9.56
N TYR A 230 -11.14 -1.50 -8.88
CA TYR A 230 -10.79 -1.26 -7.49
C TYR A 230 -9.65 -0.23 -7.40
N GLY A 231 -9.19 0.11 -6.21
CA GLY A 231 -8.13 1.09 -6.02
C GLY A 231 -7.24 0.78 -4.83
N GLU A 232 -6.11 1.43 -4.78
CA GLU A 232 -5.08 1.23 -3.75
C GLU A 232 -5.43 1.81 -2.38
N GLY A 233 -6.52 2.61 -2.27
CA GLY A 233 -6.97 3.21 -1.02
C GLY A 233 -7.66 4.55 -1.21
N GLU A 234 -8.12 5.12 -0.12
CA GLU A 234 -8.94 6.34 -0.13
C GLU A 234 -8.16 7.57 -0.60
N GLN A 235 -6.91 7.75 -0.12
CA GLN A 235 -6.09 8.90 -0.50
C GLN A 235 -5.78 8.88 -1.99
N ALA A 236 -5.37 7.73 -2.53
CA ALA A 236 -5.06 7.60 -3.95
C ALA A 236 -6.30 7.85 -4.83
N THR A 237 -7.48 7.35 -4.41
CA THR A 237 -8.75 7.62 -5.11
C THR A 237 -9.06 9.12 -5.14
N ILE A 238 -8.95 9.80 -3.99
CA ILE A 238 -9.20 11.24 -3.89
C ILE A 238 -8.22 12.04 -4.75
N ASP A 239 -6.94 11.67 -4.76
CA ASP A 239 -5.92 12.37 -5.58
C ASP A 239 -6.24 12.25 -7.07
N GLN A 240 -6.71 11.08 -7.54
CA GLN A 240 -7.18 10.91 -8.92
C GLN A 240 -8.45 11.70 -9.20
N VAL A 241 -9.39 11.77 -8.25
CA VAL A 241 -10.62 12.59 -8.41
C VAL A 241 -10.30 14.09 -8.40
N ILE A 242 -9.32 14.54 -7.61
CA ILE A 242 -8.84 15.93 -7.68
C ILE A 242 -8.23 16.24 -9.06
N ALA A 243 -7.41 15.32 -9.58
CA ALA A 243 -6.71 15.52 -10.86
C ALA A 243 -7.64 15.43 -12.08
N LYS A 244 -8.58 14.48 -12.10
CA LYS A 244 -9.37 14.09 -13.29
C LYS A 244 -10.87 14.41 -13.17
N GLY A 245 -11.34 14.73 -11.97
CA GLY A 245 -12.75 15.07 -11.71
C GLY A 245 -13.72 13.95 -12.10
N ARG A 246 -14.89 14.36 -12.57
CA ARG A 246 -15.98 13.46 -13.00
C ARG A 246 -15.59 12.53 -14.16
N SER A 247 -14.61 12.88 -14.97
CA SER A 247 -14.15 11.98 -16.04
C SER A 247 -13.58 10.67 -15.48
N TYR A 248 -13.11 10.68 -14.23
CA TYR A 248 -12.58 9.51 -13.53
C TYR A 248 -13.69 8.66 -12.91
N LEU A 249 -14.49 9.23 -12.00
CA LEU A 249 -15.58 8.54 -11.28
C LEU A 249 -16.79 9.46 -11.05
N ASP A 250 -18.00 8.90 -11.06
CA ASP A 250 -19.25 9.55 -10.69
C ASP A 250 -19.59 9.35 -9.22
N ALA A 251 -19.22 8.19 -8.64
CA ALA A 251 -19.34 7.86 -7.23
C ALA A 251 -18.19 6.95 -6.79
N PHE A 252 -17.84 6.98 -5.51
CA PHE A 252 -16.81 6.11 -4.95
C PHE A 252 -16.92 6.02 -3.43
N VAL A 253 -16.42 4.92 -2.88
CA VAL A 253 -16.45 4.70 -1.42
C VAL A 253 -15.19 5.24 -0.78
N VAL A 254 -15.36 6.07 0.24
CA VAL A 254 -14.29 6.64 1.07
C VAL A 254 -14.83 6.92 2.47
N SER A 255 -13.97 7.32 3.40
CA SER A 255 -14.40 7.85 4.68
C SER A 255 -15.01 9.25 4.55
N GLU A 256 -15.92 9.60 5.46
CA GLU A 256 -16.54 10.94 5.57
C GLU A 256 -15.48 12.06 5.56
N ARG A 257 -14.39 11.85 6.27
CA ARG A 257 -13.28 12.78 6.34
C ARG A 257 -12.69 13.11 4.96
N MET A 258 -12.64 12.13 4.06
CA MET A 258 -12.09 12.33 2.71
C MET A 258 -13.01 13.18 1.83
N VAL A 259 -14.31 13.15 2.06
CA VAL A 259 -15.26 14.09 1.41
C VAL A 259 -14.98 15.53 1.86
N ILE A 260 -14.77 15.75 3.17
CA ILE A 260 -14.40 17.06 3.70
C ILE A 260 -13.07 17.54 3.08
N TYR A 261 -12.06 16.66 3.05
CA TYR A 261 -10.75 16.97 2.48
C TYR A 261 -10.84 17.36 1.01
N TYR A 262 -11.58 16.60 0.18
CA TYR A 262 -11.82 16.93 -1.21
C TYR A 262 -12.52 18.27 -1.37
N ASN A 263 -13.60 18.48 -0.62
CA ASN A 263 -14.40 19.69 -0.68
C ASN A 263 -13.65 20.95 -0.24
N GLY A 264 -12.61 20.80 0.59
CA GLY A 264 -11.70 21.88 0.95
C GLY A 264 -10.76 22.28 -0.20
N LYS A 265 -10.53 21.41 -1.18
CA LYS A 265 -9.58 21.61 -2.28
C LYS A 265 -10.20 21.88 -3.64
N SER A 266 -11.49 21.57 -3.82
CA SER A 266 -12.16 21.66 -5.13
C SER A 266 -13.36 22.61 -5.07
N SER A 267 -13.62 23.30 -6.18
CA SER A 267 -14.85 24.10 -6.38
C SER A 267 -16.07 23.22 -6.65
N GLN A 268 -15.90 22.09 -7.35
CA GLN A 268 -16.95 21.09 -7.53
C GLN A 268 -17.09 20.29 -6.24
N LYS A 269 -18.31 20.13 -5.74
CA LYS A 269 -18.55 19.52 -4.43
C LYS A 269 -19.08 18.10 -4.53
N LEU A 270 -18.54 17.25 -3.67
CA LEU A 270 -19.06 15.93 -3.36
C LEU A 270 -20.01 16.01 -2.17
N VAL A 271 -20.96 15.08 -2.11
CA VAL A 271 -21.78 14.81 -0.93
C VAL A 271 -21.50 13.40 -0.41
N ALA A 272 -21.50 13.25 0.89
CA ALA A 272 -21.42 11.95 1.57
C ALA A 272 -22.81 11.33 1.63
N ILE A 273 -23.00 10.20 0.99
CA ILE A 273 -24.16 9.36 1.10
C ILE A 273 -23.86 8.29 2.16
N TYR A 274 -24.63 8.31 3.24
CA TYR A 274 -24.60 7.30 4.31
C TYR A 274 -25.62 6.23 3.90
N PRO A 275 -25.18 5.01 3.52
CA PRO A 275 -26.07 4.00 2.96
C PRO A 275 -27.30 3.73 3.86
N ALA A 276 -28.46 3.59 3.21
CA ALA A 276 -29.74 3.36 3.90
C ALA A 276 -29.70 2.08 4.75
N GLU A 277 -28.97 1.08 4.29
CA GLU A 277 -28.77 -0.21 4.97
C GLU A 277 -27.90 -0.09 6.23
N GLY A 278 -27.15 0.99 6.35
CA GLY A 278 -26.22 1.28 7.43
C GLY A 278 -24.78 1.39 6.99
N THR A 279 -23.91 1.87 7.88
CA THR A 279 -22.50 2.06 7.61
C THR A 279 -21.59 1.51 8.70
N LEU A 280 -20.35 1.24 8.34
CA LEU A 280 -19.25 0.84 9.21
C LEU A 280 -18.34 2.02 9.51
N TRP A 281 -17.52 1.87 10.54
CA TRP A 281 -16.61 2.90 11.01
C TRP A 281 -15.15 2.45 10.90
N GLN A 282 -14.31 3.32 10.39
CA GLN A 282 -12.87 3.25 10.63
C GLN A 282 -12.62 3.84 12.03
N ASP A 283 -11.93 3.10 12.88
CA ASP A 283 -11.79 3.43 14.30
C ASP A 283 -10.38 3.92 14.69
N HIS A 284 -9.50 4.13 13.71
CA HIS A 284 -8.15 4.72 13.82
C HIS A 284 -7.47 4.46 15.17
N PRO A 285 -7.10 3.21 15.46
CA PRO A 285 -6.43 2.87 16.69
C PRO A 285 -4.96 3.30 16.68
N ILE A 286 -4.38 3.40 17.87
CA ILE A 286 -2.94 3.27 18.10
C ILE A 286 -2.70 2.06 18.98
N ALA A 287 -1.72 1.22 18.65
CA ALA A 287 -1.40 0.01 19.39
C ALA A 287 0.09 -0.12 19.64
N LEU A 288 0.45 -0.52 20.86
CA LEU A 288 1.80 -0.92 21.21
C LEU A 288 2.06 -2.34 20.69
N LEU A 289 3.25 -2.61 20.18
CA LEU A 289 3.67 -3.94 19.77
C LEU A 289 4.62 -4.55 20.83
N GLU A 290 4.26 -5.72 21.34
CA GLU A 290 5.01 -6.47 22.34
C GLU A 290 6.22 -7.19 21.72
N GLN A 291 7.13 -6.39 21.12
CA GLN A 291 8.34 -6.89 20.48
C GLN A 291 9.38 -7.35 21.51
N PRO A 292 10.20 -8.38 21.19
CA PRO A 292 11.37 -8.70 21.97
C PRO A 292 12.29 -7.47 22.11
N GLY A 293 12.70 -7.15 23.34
CA GLY A 293 13.56 -5.99 23.60
C GLY A 293 12.84 -4.67 23.83
N LEU A 294 11.50 -4.63 23.77
CA LEU A 294 10.72 -3.45 24.15
C LEU A 294 10.97 -3.08 25.62
N THR A 295 11.49 -1.87 25.85
CA THR A 295 11.88 -1.40 27.20
C THR A 295 10.70 -0.77 27.94
N ASP A 296 10.80 -0.70 29.28
CA ASP A 296 9.80 -0.01 30.11
C ASP A 296 9.71 1.48 29.77
N ASP A 297 10.82 2.13 29.43
CA ASP A 297 10.84 3.54 29.01
C ASP A 297 10.10 3.75 27.66
N GLN A 298 10.17 2.79 26.74
CA GLN A 298 9.36 2.83 25.51
C GLN A 298 7.88 2.62 25.80
N ARG A 299 7.52 1.71 26.72
CA ARG A 299 6.13 1.54 27.19
C ARG A 299 5.59 2.82 27.83
N LEU A 300 6.40 3.49 28.65
CA LEU A 300 6.04 4.78 29.23
C LEU A 300 5.86 5.87 28.16
N THR A 301 6.73 5.88 27.13
CA THR A 301 6.61 6.81 26.00
C THR A 301 5.31 6.57 25.24
N TYR A 302 4.96 5.29 24.97
CA TYR A 302 3.68 4.94 24.35
C TYR A 302 2.48 5.44 25.16
N ARG A 303 2.44 5.14 26.47
CA ARG A 303 1.35 5.57 27.35
C ARG A 303 1.22 7.09 27.39
N LYS A 304 2.35 7.80 27.49
CA LYS A 304 2.35 9.26 27.45
C LYS A 304 1.84 9.82 26.13
N PHE A 305 2.21 9.19 24.99
CA PHE A 305 1.73 9.58 23.68
C PHE A 305 0.24 9.24 23.50
N ARG A 306 -0.21 8.07 23.95
CA ARG A 306 -1.65 7.69 23.99
C ARG A 306 -2.47 8.73 24.77
N ASP A 307 -2.04 9.08 25.98
CA ASP A 307 -2.73 10.06 26.83
C ASP A 307 -2.74 11.46 26.19
N PHE A 308 -1.68 11.80 25.46
CA PHE A 308 -1.61 13.03 24.67
C PHE A 308 -2.63 13.01 23.52
N LEU A 309 -2.74 11.89 22.78
CA LEU A 309 -3.76 11.72 21.74
C LEU A 309 -5.20 11.91 22.27
N LEU A 310 -5.46 11.48 23.50
CA LEU A 310 -6.77 11.58 24.15
C LEU A 310 -6.99 12.91 24.86
N SER A 311 -5.99 13.78 24.92
CA SER A 311 -6.16 15.09 25.55
C SER A 311 -7.15 15.98 24.79
N SER A 312 -7.88 16.85 25.51
CA SER A 312 -8.88 17.74 24.91
C SER A 312 -8.29 18.64 23.80
N GLU A 313 -7.02 19.05 23.91
CA GLU A 313 -6.33 19.82 22.89
C GLU A 313 -6.23 19.03 21.58
N ILE A 314 -5.75 17.78 21.65
CA ILE A 314 -5.56 16.94 20.47
C ILE A 314 -6.91 16.45 19.93
N GLN A 315 -7.88 16.18 20.78
CA GLN A 315 -9.22 15.80 20.33
C GLN A 315 -9.93 16.94 19.58
N LYS A 316 -9.68 18.20 19.93
CA LYS A 316 -10.11 19.36 19.13
C LYS A 316 -9.40 19.40 17.77
N LEU A 317 -8.10 19.07 17.72
CA LEU A 317 -7.36 18.98 16.46
C LEU A 317 -7.89 17.84 15.57
N VAL A 318 -8.23 16.69 16.17
CA VAL A 318 -8.90 15.57 15.50
C VAL A 318 -10.20 16.04 14.83
N LEU A 319 -11.06 16.76 15.58
CA LEU A 319 -12.31 17.33 15.05
C LEU A 319 -12.03 18.32 13.90
N GLN A 320 -11.10 19.25 14.09
CA GLN A 320 -10.73 20.24 13.07
C GLN A 320 -10.16 19.62 11.80
N SER A 321 -9.57 18.42 11.91
CA SER A 321 -9.05 17.66 10.78
C SER A 321 -10.12 16.83 10.04
N GLY A 322 -11.40 16.94 10.46
CA GLY A 322 -12.53 16.27 9.83
C GLY A 322 -12.79 14.85 10.32
N TYR A 323 -12.10 14.40 11.36
CA TYR A 323 -12.43 13.16 12.07
C TYR A 323 -13.43 13.44 13.20
N ARG A 324 -14.22 12.45 13.56
CA ARG A 324 -15.04 12.50 14.76
C ARG A 324 -14.19 12.13 15.97
N PRO A 325 -14.10 13.01 16.98
CA PRO A 325 -13.29 12.74 18.17
C PRO A 325 -13.90 11.62 19.01
N VAL A 326 -13.08 10.96 19.83
CA VAL A 326 -13.55 10.01 20.84
C VAL A 326 -13.93 10.70 22.16
N ASP A 327 -13.57 11.97 22.34
CA ASP A 327 -14.02 12.81 23.44
C ASP A 327 -15.49 13.24 23.20
N LEU A 328 -16.42 12.63 23.92
CA LEU A 328 -17.84 12.89 23.81
C LEU A 328 -18.28 14.29 24.28
N ASN A 329 -17.40 15.04 24.93
CA ASN A 329 -17.67 16.43 25.30
C ASN A 329 -17.52 17.40 24.12
N LEU A 330 -16.86 16.97 23.04
CA LEU A 330 -16.70 17.77 21.82
C LEU A 330 -17.91 17.54 20.90
N ARG A 331 -18.64 18.61 20.65
CA ARG A 331 -19.82 18.56 19.79
C ARG A 331 -19.43 18.61 18.32
N LEU A 332 -20.06 17.77 17.49
CA LEU A 332 -19.82 17.76 16.05
C LEU A 332 -20.38 19.02 15.35
N ASP A 333 -21.39 19.65 15.95
CA ASP A 333 -22.02 20.90 15.48
C ASP A 333 -21.32 22.18 15.98
N ASP A 334 -20.12 22.06 16.58
CA ASP A 334 -19.28 23.20 16.92
C ASP A 334 -19.05 24.07 15.67
N PRO A 335 -19.14 25.41 15.76
CA PRO A 335 -18.88 26.30 14.61
C PRO A 335 -17.53 26.07 13.92
N ALA A 336 -16.50 25.66 14.66
CA ALA A 336 -15.18 25.35 14.14
C ALA A 336 -15.08 23.95 13.51
N SER A 337 -16.11 23.10 13.70
CA SER A 337 -16.13 21.75 13.11
C SER A 337 -16.29 21.81 11.59
N PRO A 338 -15.47 21.07 10.84
CA PRO A 338 -15.66 20.92 9.40
C PRO A 338 -16.79 19.91 9.09
N ILE A 339 -17.29 19.14 10.07
CA ILE A 339 -18.36 18.16 9.91
C ILE A 339 -19.69 18.87 9.84
N LYS A 340 -20.06 19.35 8.67
CA LYS A 340 -21.28 20.12 8.40
C LYS A 340 -21.77 19.98 6.98
N LYS A 341 -23.08 20.18 6.76
CA LYS A 341 -23.72 20.04 5.44
C LYS A 341 -23.07 20.92 4.36
N ALA A 342 -22.58 22.09 4.71
CA ALA A 342 -21.87 22.97 3.78
C ALA A 342 -20.56 22.35 3.23
N ASN A 343 -19.98 21.39 3.93
CA ASN A 343 -18.81 20.62 3.51
C ASN A 343 -19.17 19.25 2.93
N GLY A 344 -20.46 19.02 2.59
CA GLY A 344 -20.93 17.80 1.96
C GLY A 344 -21.15 16.62 2.91
N VAL A 345 -21.10 16.82 4.24
CA VAL A 345 -21.27 15.78 5.24
C VAL A 345 -22.33 16.18 6.29
N ASP A 346 -23.00 15.21 6.89
CA ASP A 346 -24.08 15.46 7.85
C ASP A 346 -23.69 14.98 9.25
N PRO A 347 -23.53 15.87 10.25
CA PRO A 347 -23.16 15.51 11.62
C PRO A 347 -24.22 14.63 12.31
N THR A 348 -25.47 14.57 11.80
CA THR A 348 -26.54 13.74 12.35
C THR A 348 -26.57 12.32 11.80
N GLN A 349 -25.74 12.04 10.79
CA GLN A 349 -25.58 10.73 10.18
C GLN A 349 -24.31 10.01 10.72
N PRO A 350 -24.20 8.68 10.61
CA PRO A 350 -25.22 7.74 10.11
C PRO A 350 -26.33 7.48 11.15
N GLN A 351 -27.54 7.16 10.67
CA GLN A 351 -28.66 6.74 11.54
C GLN A 351 -28.53 5.26 11.94
N THR A 352 -27.97 4.44 11.04
CA THR A 352 -27.76 3.00 11.25
C THR A 352 -26.28 2.68 11.21
N THR A 353 -25.78 2.05 12.26
CA THR A 353 -24.42 1.51 12.34
C THR A 353 -24.46 0.00 12.19
N LEU A 354 -23.68 -0.53 11.25
CA LEU A 354 -23.47 -1.95 11.08
C LEU A 354 -22.51 -2.48 12.16
N GLN A 355 -22.75 -3.70 12.62
CA GLN A 355 -21.90 -4.33 13.62
C GLN A 355 -20.61 -4.89 12.97
N MET A 356 -19.46 -4.63 13.58
CA MET A 356 -18.22 -5.31 13.24
C MET A 356 -18.30 -6.78 13.70
N PRO A 357 -18.14 -7.76 12.80
CA PRO A 357 -18.14 -9.18 13.16
C PRO A 357 -16.80 -9.63 13.74
N SER A 358 -16.68 -10.91 14.07
CA SER A 358 -15.40 -11.50 14.49
C SER A 358 -14.37 -11.53 13.34
N ALA A 359 -13.07 -11.66 13.67
CA ALA A 359 -12.00 -11.79 12.69
C ALA A 359 -12.24 -12.97 11.73
N ALA A 360 -12.71 -14.12 12.23
CA ALA A 360 -13.01 -15.30 11.40
C ALA A 360 -14.09 -15.01 10.34
N ILE A 361 -15.12 -14.24 10.67
CA ILE A 361 -16.12 -13.80 9.69
C ILE A 361 -15.52 -12.81 8.70
N MET A 362 -14.62 -11.91 9.13
CA MET A 362 -13.93 -10.98 8.23
C MET A 362 -13.06 -11.71 7.19
N ASP A 363 -12.35 -12.76 7.59
CA ASP A 363 -11.58 -13.61 6.67
C ASP A 363 -12.48 -14.29 5.63
N LYS A 364 -13.70 -14.69 6.06
CA LYS A 364 -14.72 -15.24 5.16
C LYS A 364 -15.29 -14.18 4.22
N VAL A 365 -15.54 -12.96 4.69
CA VAL A 365 -15.94 -11.82 3.84
C VAL A 365 -14.92 -11.61 2.74
N GLN A 366 -13.63 -11.54 3.07
CA GLN A 366 -12.56 -11.36 2.09
C GLN A 366 -12.50 -12.52 1.09
N SER A 367 -12.59 -13.77 1.56
CA SER A 367 -12.58 -14.94 0.71
C SER A 367 -13.80 -14.99 -0.23
N SER A 368 -14.99 -14.64 0.28
CA SER A 368 -16.22 -14.57 -0.51
C SER A 368 -16.19 -13.45 -1.55
N TRP A 369 -15.51 -12.34 -1.24
CA TRP A 369 -15.32 -11.26 -2.20
C TRP A 369 -14.50 -11.71 -3.41
N TYR A 370 -13.41 -12.48 -3.23
CA TYR A 370 -12.63 -13.01 -4.36
C TYR A 370 -13.46 -13.89 -5.32
N LEU A 371 -14.58 -14.45 -4.85
CA LEU A 371 -15.54 -15.19 -5.68
C LEU A 371 -16.53 -14.27 -6.40
N SER A 372 -16.90 -13.15 -5.77
CA SER A 372 -17.97 -12.25 -6.20
C SER A 372 -17.48 -11.05 -6.99
N LYS A 373 -16.22 -10.63 -6.77
CA LYS A 373 -15.64 -9.44 -7.40
C LYS A 373 -15.71 -9.49 -8.93
N ARG A 374 -15.69 -8.33 -9.55
CA ARG A 374 -15.62 -8.23 -11.01
C ARG A 374 -14.35 -8.91 -11.52
N PRO A 375 -14.44 -9.96 -12.36
CA PRO A 375 -13.25 -10.63 -12.86
C PRO A 375 -12.45 -9.73 -13.80
N ALA A 376 -11.14 -9.99 -13.90
CA ALA A 376 -10.23 -9.19 -14.72
C ALA A 376 -9.62 -9.99 -15.89
N ASN A 377 -9.33 -9.27 -16.99
CA ASN A 377 -8.43 -9.67 -18.06
C ASN A 377 -7.22 -8.72 -18.03
N ILE A 378 -6.04 -9.23 -17.75
CA ILE A 378 -4.85 -8.43 -17.54
C ILE A 378 -3.76 -8.85 -18.51
N TYR A 379 -3.32 -7.95 -19.39
CA TYR A 379 -2.10 -8.15 -20.16
C TYR A 379 -0.91 -7.48 -19.50
N LEU A 380 0.15 -8.25 -19.25
CA LEU A 380 1.47 -7.78 -18.83
C LEU A 380 2.29 -7.53 -20.10
N VAL A 381 2.47 -6.27 -20.48
CA VAL A 381 3.27 -5.83 -21.64
C VAL A 381 4.67 -5.50 -21.14
N VAL A 382 5.63 -6.34 -21.49
CA VAL A 382 6.95 -6.37 -20.84
C VAL A 382 8.04 -6.02 -21.84
N ASP A 383 8.76 -4.95 -21.58
CA ASP A 383 9.95 -4.56 -22.32
C ASP A 383 11.08 -5.57 -22.08
N THR A 384 11.63 -6.04 -23.19
CA THR A 384 12.81 -6.90 -23.24
C THR A 384 13.87 -6.34 -24.19
N SER A 385 13.88 -5.02 -24.42
CA SER A 385 14.89 -4.34 -25.22
C SER A 385 16.29 -4.47 -24.60
N GLY A 386 17.31 -4.11 -25.36
CA GLY A 386 18.72 -4.26 -24.95
C GLY A 386 19.05 -3.53 -23.65
N SER A 387 18.46 -2.36 -23.39
CA SER A 387 18.65 -1.57 -22.16
C SER A 387 18.19 -2.29 -20.89
N MET A 388 17.25 -3.21 -21.02
CA MET A 388 16.78 -4.03 -19.89
C MET A 388 17.83 -5.02 -19.36
N ALA A 389 18.95 -5.23 -20.09
CA ALA A 389 20.09 -6.01 -19.60
C ALA A 389 20.91 -5.22 -18.55
N ASP A 390 20.87 -3.88 -18.60
CA ASP A 390 21.66 -3.04 -17.73
C ASP A 390 21.15 -3.12 -16.29
N GLU A 391 22.07 -3.08 -15.30
CA GLU A 391 21.76 -3.03 -13.87
C GLU A 391 20.80 -4.13 -13.38
N ASN A 392 20.72 -5.27 -14.08
CA ASN A 392 19.76 -6.36 -13.80
C ASN A 392 18.28 -5.95 -13.88
N LYS A 393 17.93 -4.91 -14.64
CA LYS A 393 16.56 -4.39 -14.73
C LYS A 393 15.55 -5.48 -15.12
N LEU A 394 15.87 -6.31 -16.13
CA LEU A 394 14.96 -7.41 -16.52
C LEU A 394 14.73 -8.42 -15.39
N LYS A 395 15.79 -8.77 -14.64
CA LYS A 395 15.65 -9.70 -13.52
C LYS A 395 14.76 -9.14 -12.43
N GLN A 396 14.91 -7.86 -12.09
CA GLN A 396 14.08 -7.17 -11.11
C GLN A 396 12.63 -7.06 -11.58
N ALA A 397 12.41 -6.81 -12.87
CA ALA A 397 11.09 -6.84 -13.50
C ALA A 397 10.45 -8.23 -13.43
N GLN A 398 11.21 -9.30 -13.74
CA GLN A 398 10.74 -10.69 -13.59
C GLN A 398 10.31 -11.00 -12.15
N ASP A 399 11.10 -10.59 -11.15
CA ASP A 399 10.79 -10.80 -9.74
C ASP A 399 9.52 -10.04 -9.31
N ALA A 400 9.35 -8.82 -9.81
CA ALA A 400 8.17 -8.00 -9.55
C ALA A 400 6.92 -8.55 -10.24
N LEU A 401 7.04 -9.01 -11.50
CA LEU A 401 5.97 -9.69 -12.23
C LEU A 401 5.55 -11.00 -11.55
N ASN A 402 6.51 -11.79 -11.06
CA ASN A 402 6.22 -12.99 -10.31
C ASN A 402 5.46 -12.68 -9.00
N SER A 403 5.84 -11.62 -8.30
CA SER A 403 5.12 -11.14 -7.12
C SER A 403 3.69 -10.69 -7.46
N PHE A 404 3.50 -9.95 -8.56
CA PHE A 404 2.18 -9.57 -9.06
C PHE A 404 1.30 -10.80 -9.34
N LEU A 405 1.83 -11.80 -10.05
CA LEU A 405 1.12 -13.04 -10.36
C LEU A 405 0.68 -13.77 -9.07
N ASP A 406 1.45 -13.68 -7.97
CA ASP A 406 1.05 -14.27 -6.69
C ASP A 406 -0.10 -13.50 -6.02
N GLN A 407 -0.18 -12.21 -6.24
CA GLN A 407 -1.16 -11.33 -5.60
C GLN A 407 -2.50 -11.28 -6.32
N VAL A 408 -2.56 -11.67 -7.60
CA VAL A 408 -3.85 -11.79 -8.31
C VAL A 408 -4.60 -13.01 -7.78
N GLN A 409 -5.62 -12.78 -6.95
CA GLN A 409 -6.33 -13.80 -6.16
C GLN A 409 -7.73 -14.15 -6.71
N GLY A 410 -8.27 -13.32 -7.62
CA GLY A 410 -9.61 -13.55 -8.19
C GLY A 410 -9.69 -14.88 -8.94
N GLN A 411 -10.69 -15.69 -8.60
CA GLN A 411 -10.82 -17.05 -9.14
C GLN A 411 -11.10 -17.10 -10.65
N ASN A 412 -11.67 -16.02 -11.18
CA ASN A 412 -12.00 -15.90 -12.61
C ASN A 412 -11.09 -14.92 -13.36
N ASP A 413 -9.99 -14.46 -12.72
CA ASP A 413 -9.06 -13.55 -13.37
C ASP A 413 -8.20 -14.27 -14.40
N ARG A 414 -7.92 -13.59 -15.51
CA ARG A 414 -7.05 -14.08 -16.57
C ARG A 414 -5.87 -13.15 -16.76
N VAL A 415 -4.70 -13.74 -16.92
CA VAL A 415 -3.47 -13.00 -17.19
C VAL A 415 -2.82 -13.51 -18.46
N GLY A 416 -2.36 -12.60 -19.30
CA GLY A 416 -1.55 -12.84 -20.49
C GLY A 416 -0.24 -12.06 -20.42
N VAL A 417 0.75 -12.47 -21.23
CA VAL A 417 2.07 -11.80 -21.29
C VAL A 417 2.38 -11.45 -22.74
N VAL A 418 2.78 -10.20 -22.96
CA VAL A 418 3.14 -9.65 -24.28
C VAL A 418 4.55 -9.07 -24.18
N PRO A 419 5.61 -9.90 -24.36
CA PRO A 419 6.96 -9.41 -24.41
C PRO A 419 7.21 -8.71 -25.74
N PHE A 420 8.04 -7.66 -25.70
CA PHE A 420 8.43 -6.92 -26.90
C PHE A 420 9.89 -6.45 -26.86
N ALA A 421 10.47 -6.34 -28.03
CA ALA A 421 11.77 -5.75 -28.32
C ALA A 421 11.69 -5.03 -29.67
N ASN A 422 12.34 -5.54 -30.74
CA ASN A 422 12.15 -5.01 -32.12
C ASN A 422 10.70 -5.14 -32.62
N SER A 423 9.95 -6.06 -32.07
CA SER A 423 8.53 -6.34 -32.32
C SER A 423 7.97 -7.17 -31.17
N VAL A 424 6.66 -7.40 -31.17
CA VAL A 424 6.01 -8.34 -30.26
C VAL A 424 6.41 -9.78 -30.63
N TYR A 425 6.72 -10.60 -29.63
CA TYR A 425 7.12 -12.00 -29.81
C TYR A 425 6.68 -12.86 -28.64
N GLY A 426 6.62 -14.20 -28.81
CA GLY A 426 6.45 -15.15 -27.72
C GLY A 426 5.26 -14.88 -26.78
N THR A 427 4.16 -14.32 -27.33
CA THR A 427 3.01 -13.89 -26.54
C THR A 427 2.31 -15.07 -25.86
N VAL A 428 1.90 -14.87 -24.60
CA VAL A 428 1.03 -15.79 -23.88
C VAL A 428 -0.38 -15.16 -23.85
N PRO A 429 -1.37 -15.80 -24.47
CA PRO A 429 -2.75 -15.29 -24.44
C PRO A 429 -3.32 -15.32 -23.03
N LEU A 430 -4.40 -14.56 -22.79
CA LEU A 430 -5.12 -14.56 -21.51
C LEU A 430 -5.50 -15.99 -21.09
N LYS A 431 -5.04 -16.39 -19.93
CA LYS A 431 -5.29 -17.69 -19.30
C LYS A 431 -5.73 -17.49 -17.85
N ASP A 432 -6.55 -18.40 -17.38
CA ASP A 432 -7.01 -18.45 -15.99
C ASP A 432 -5.81 -18.52 -15.03
N ILE A 433 -5.72 -17.55 -14.12
CA ILE A 433 -4.58 -17.42 -13.21
C ILE A 433 -4.51 -18.55 -12.19
N THR A 434 -5.64 -19.09 -11.77
CA THR A 434 -5.70 -20.15 -10.75
C THR A 434 -5.05 -21.43 -11.23
N THR A 435 -5.21 -21.74 -12.52
CA THR A 435 -4.68 -22.96 -13.14
C THR A 435 -3.34 -22.75 -13.85
N GLN A 436 -3.02 -21.53 -14.26
CA GLN A 436 -1.87 -21.24 -15.13
C GLN A 436 -0.75 -20.42 -14.48
N ARG A 437 -0.87 -20.09 -13.18
CA ARG A 437 0.11 -19.25 -12.47
C ARG A 437 1.56 -19.73 -12.62
N ALA A 438 1.82 -21.02 -12.38
CA ALA A 438 3.16 -21.59 -12.50
C ALA A 438 3.71 -21.50 -13.94
N ALA A 439 2.86 -21.77 -14.93
CA ALA A 439 3.24 -21.67 -16.33
C ALA A 439 3.54 -20.22 -16.76
N LEU A 440 2.74 -19.25 -16.29
CA LEU A 440 2.98 -17.82 -16.52
C LEU A 440 4.30 -17.36 -15.89
N LYS A 441 4.59 -17.76 -14.66
CA LYS A 441 5.86 -17.47 -13.99
C LYS A 441 7.05 -18.05 -14.75
N ASN A 442 6.94 -19.27 -15.24
CA ASN A 442 7.98 -19.88 -16.07
C ASN A 442 8.22 -19.06 -17.35
N GLN A 443 7.15 -18.60 -18.03
CA GLN A 443 7.30 -17.76 -19.21
C GLN A 443 7.96 -16.41 -18.89
N VAL A 444 7.56 -15.76 -17.81
CA VAL A 444 8.21 -14.51 -17.32
C VAL A 444 9.70 -14.74 -17.06
N ASN A 445 10.07 -15.84 -16.43
CA ASN A 445 11.47 -16.15 -16.11
C ASN A 445 12.33 -16.51 -17.33
N LEU A 446 11.72 -16.86 -18.47
CA LEU A 446 12.40 -17.15 -19.74
C LEU A 446 12.67 -15.88 -20.58
N LEU A 447 12.14 -14.72 -20.21
CA LEU A 447 12.37 -13.47 -20.93
C LEU A 447 13.87 -13.10 -20.91
N ALA A 448 14.38 -12.68 -22.07
CA ALA A 448 15.79 -12.27 -22.24
C ALA A 448 15.87 -10.94 -22.96
N ALA A 449 16.74 -10.07 -22.48
CA ALA A 449 16.91 -8.72 -23.03
C ALA A 449 17.69 -8.73 -24.33
N ASN A 450 17.11 -8.13 -25.40
CA ASN A 450 17.76 -7.93 -26.69
C ASN A 450 16.94 -6.98 -27.59
N GLY A 451 17.60 -6.24 -28.46
CA GLY A 451 16.95 -5.48 -29.52
C GLY A 451 16.52 -4.06 -29.15
N ARG A 452 15.54 -3.53 -29.89
CA ARG A 452 15.00 -2.17 -29.81
C ARG A 452 13.68 -2.18 -29.03
N THR A 453 12.94 -1.05 -29.01
CA THR A 453 11.76 -0.85 -28.15
C THR A 453 10.53 -0.55 -29.01
N ALA A 454 9.72 -1.57 -29.35
CA ALA A 454 8.46 -1.43 -30.08
C ALA A 454 7.26 -1.37 -29.11
N LEU A 455 7.25 -0.40 -28.20
CA LEU A 455 6.29 -0.23 -27.13
C LEU A 455 4.85 -0.04 -27.65
N LEU A 456 4.66 0.87 -28.63
CA LEU A 456 3.35 1.22 -29.11
C LEU A 456 2.68 0.04 -29.86
N ASP A 457 3.47 -0.75 -30.60
CA ASP A 457 2.95 -1.95 -31.27
C ASP A 457 2.53 -3.02 -30.26
N ALA A 458 3.28 -3.15 -29.14
CA ALA A 458 2.95 -4.11 -28.07
C ALA A 458 1.68 -3.71 -27.31
N VAL A 459 1.52 -2.44 -26.98
CA VAL A 459 0.29 -1.92 -26.38
C VAL A 459 -0.88 -2.06 -27.34
N SER A 460 -0.70 -1.76 -28.65
CA SER A 460 -1.74 -1.93 -29.66
C SER A 460 -2.18 -3.40 -29.80
N TYR A 461 -1.23 -4.35 -29.76
CA TYR A 461 -1.53 -5.79 -29.80
C TYR A 461 -2.42 -6.22 -28.65
N ALA A 462 -2.03 -5.90 -27.40
CA ALA A 462 -2.81 -6.24 -26.22
C ALA A 462 -4.18 -5.56 -26.22
N TYR A 463 -4.23 -4.29 -26.63
CA TYR A 463 -5.46 -3.52 -26.72
C TYR A 463 -6.45 -4.10 -27.74
N ASP A 464 -5.97 -4.50 -28.91
CA ASP A 464 -6.80 -5.09 -29.97
C ASP A 464 -7.36 -6.45 -29.57
N ASP A 465 -6.59 -7.31 -28.88
CA ASP A 465 -7.12 -8.57 -28.39
C ASP A 465 -8.23 -8.35 -27.36
N LEU A 466 -8.06 -7.41 -26.42
CA LEU A 466 -9.11 -7.07 -25.44
C LEU A 466 -10.37 -6.51 -26.12
N GLN A 467 -10.22 -5.63 -27.11
CA GLN A 467 -11.36 -5.11 -27.88
C GLN A 467 -12.08 -6.21 -28.66
N LYS A 468 -11.33 -7.12 -29.30
CA LYS A 468 -11.87 -8.26 -30.07
C LYS A 468 -12.65 -9.24 -29.20
N ARG A 469 -12.23 -9.46 -27.93
CA ARG A 469 -12.94 -10.31 -26.98
C ARG A 469 -14.31 -9.78 -26.60
N ASN A 470 -14.48 -8.48 -26.61
CA ASN A 470 -15.74 -7.77 -26.30
C ASN A 470 -16.35 -8.16 -24.93
N GLU A 471 -15.50 -8.47 -23.93
CA GLU A 471 -15.91 -8.88 -22.58
C GLU A 471 -16.06 -7.64 -21.68
N LYS A 472 -17.19 -6.93 -21.78
CA LYS A 472 -17.50 -5.70 -21.04
C LYS A 472 -17.83 -5.94 -19.56
N ASP A 473 -18.15 -7.16 -19.21
CA ASP A 473 -18.43 -7.62 -17.83
C ASP A 473 -17.17 -7.86 -16.99
N ARG A 474 -15.99 -7.67 -17.59
CA ARG A 474 -14.68 -7.80 -16.95
C ARG A 474 -13.96 -6.46 -16.83
N ILE A 475 -13.06 -6.35 -15.85
CA ILE A 475 -12.03 -5.31 -15.85
C ILE A 475 -11.00 -5.70 -16.91
N ASN A 476 -10.89 -4.91 -17.96
CA ASN A 476 -9.88 -5.14 -19.00
C ASN A 476 -8.72 -4.17 -18.78
N ALA A 477 -7.51 -4.70 -18.63
CA ALA A 477 -6.35 -3.91 -18.28
C ALA A 477 -5.08 -4.31 -19.01
N ILE A 478 -4.22 -3.33 -19.22
CA ILE A 478 -2.86 -3.48 -19.74
C ILE A 478 -1.91 -2.88 -18.70
N VAL A 479 -0.95 -3.67 -18.25
CA VAL A 479 0.14 -3.23 -17.37
C VAL A 479 1.41 -3.22 -18.20
N VAL A 480 1.91 -2.03 -18.50
CA VAL A 480 3.12 -1.81 -19.30
C VAL A 480 4.30 -1.63 -18.37
N MET A 481 5.43 -2.27 -18.69
CA MET A 481 6.71 -2.01 -18.04
C MET A 481 7.78 -1.82 -19.12
N THR A 482 8.46 -0.67 -19.08
CA THR A 482 9.53 -0.29 -20.00
C THR A 482 10.55 0.60 -19.31
N ASP A 483 11.82 0.49 -19.71
CA ASP A 483 12.90 1.39 -19.28
C ASP A 483 13.37 2.32 -20.40
N GLY A 484 12.80 2.18 -21.60
CA GLY A 484 13.33 2.78 -22.80
C GLY A 484 12.41 3.80 -23.48
N ILE A 485 13.01 4.43 -24.47
CA ILE A 485 12.33 5.34 -25.40
C ILE A 485 11.82 4.51 -26.58
N GLU A 486 10.55 4.71 -26.95
CA GLU A 486 9.94 4.14 -28.15
C GLU A 486 10.78 4.45 -29.40
N ASN A 487 11.21 3.43 -30.13
CA ASN A 487 12.09 3.62 -31.30
C ASN A 487 11.94 2.59 -32.42
N ALA A 488 10.97 1.67 -32.31
CA ALA A 488 10.82 0.57 -33.27
C ALA A 488 9.38 0.27 -33.72
N SER A 489 8.36 0.90 -33.12
CA SER A 489 6.97 0.64 -33.49
C SER A 489 6.62 1.15 -34.89
N SER A 490 5.71 0.45 -35.54
CA SER A 490 5.12 0.84 -36.82
C SER A 490 3.94 1.82 -36.66
N ILE A 491 3.20 1.74 -35.56
CA ILE A 491 2.11 2.66 -35.23
C ILE A 491 2.64 3.91 -34.55
N SER A 492 2.08 5.09 -34.91
CA SER A 492 2.44 6.32 -34.22
C SER A 492 1.68 6.49 -32.90
N GLN A 493 2.29 7.18 -31.93
CA GLN A 493 1.68 7.52 -30.64
C GLN A 493 0.30 8.20 -30.82
N ASN A 494 0.20 9.18 -31.72
CA ASN A 494 -1.06 9.88 -31.97
C ASN A 494 -2.16 8.93 -32.47
N SER A 495 -1.83 8.05 -33.43
CA SER A 495 -2.79 7.08 -33.98
C SER A 495 -3.29 6.12 -32.89
N LEU A 496 -2.39 5.60 -32.05
CA LEU A 496 -2.74 4.68 -30.97
C LEU A 496 -3.58 5.39 -29.89
N THR A 497 -3.18 6.59 -29.46
CA THR A 497 -3.91 7.35 -28.44
C THR A 497 -5.31 7.73 -28.90
N GLN A 498 -5.48 8.13 -30.16
CA GLN A 498 -6.82 8.42 -30.73
C GLN A 498 -7.69 7.15 -30.81
N LYS A 499 -7.09 6.01 -31.20
CA LYS A 499 -7.76 4.70 -31.21
C LYS A 499 -8.27 4.34 -29.81
N ILE A 500 -7.40 4.47 -28.78
CA ILE A 500 -7.73 4.19 -27.39
C ILE A 500 -8.87 5.10 -26.91
N LYS A 501 -8.77 6.43 -27.11
CA LYS A 501 -9.81 7.39 -26.71
C LYS A 501 -11.18 7.05 -27.31
N ARG A 502 -11.22 6.78 -28.61
CA ARG A 502 -12.48 6.45 -29.30
C ARG A 502 -13.08 5.13 -28.81
N ASN A 503 -12.26 4.09 -28.76
CA ASN A 503 -12.75 2.74 -28.48
C ASN A 503 -13.09 2.52 -27.00
N ASN A 504 -12.46 3.25 -26.08
CA ASN A 504 -12.85 3.19 -24.66
C ASN A 504 -14.23 3.81 -24.39
N VAL A 505 -14.74 4.65 -25.29
CA VAL A 505 -16.10 5.21 -25.19
C VAL A 505 -17.14 4.30 -25.84
N SER A 506 -16.84 3.77 -27.04
CA SER A 506 -17.81 3.01 -27.85
C SER A 506 -17.65 1.48 -27.75
N GLY A 507 -16.47 1.01 -27.42
CA GLY A 507 -16.11 -0.42 -27.36
C GLY A 507 -16.01 -0.97 -25.93
N VAL A 508 -14.94 -1.73 -25.68
CA VAL A 508 -14.60 -2.28 -24.36
C VAL A 508 -13.73 -1.27 -23.62
N PRO A 509 -14.12 -0.79 -22.44
CA PRO A 509 -13.23 0.02 -21.61
C PRO A 509 -11.98 -0.76 -21.20
N VAL A 510 -10.81 -0.23 -21.51
CA VAL A 510 -9.50 -0.81 -21.13
C VAL A 510 -8.74 0.21 -20.30
N LEU A 511 -8.26 -0.20 -19.12
CA LEU A 511 -7.37 0.59 -18.28
C LEU A 511 -5.92 0.32 -18.69
N ILE A 512 -5.10 1.35 -18.79
CA ILE A 512 -3.67 1.21 -19.11
C ILE A 512 -2.86 1.79 -17.95
N PHE A 513 -2.04 0.95 -17.35
CA PHE A 513 -1.11 1.33 -16.30
C PHE A 513 0.31 1.19 -16.83
N CYS A 514 1.13 2.21 -16.64
CA CYS A 514 2.49 2.21 -17.14
C CYS A 514 3.49 2.35 -15.99
N ILE A 515 4.50 1.48 -15.98
CA ILE A 515 5.66 1.56 -15.10
C ILE A 515 6.85 1.96 -15.97
N GLY A 516 7.34 3.19 -15.78
CA GLY A 516 8.60 3.66 -16.35
C GLY A 516 9.75 3.31 -15.41
N TYR A 517 10.62 2.38 -15.83
CA TYR A 517 11.70 1.87 -15.00
C TYR A 517 13.02 2.65 -15.26
N GLY A 518 13.57 3.27 -14.20
CA GLY A 518 14.78 4.09 -14.32
C GLY A 518 14.53 5.52 -14.80
N SER A 519 15.61 6.20 -15.22
CA SER A 519 15.60 7.62 -15.63
C SER A 519 15.13 7.83 -17.07
N ASP A 520 15.34 6.85 -17.95
CA ASP A 520 15.29 7.01 -19.39
C ASP A 520 13.91 6.75 -20.01
N ALA A 521 12.96 6.23 -19.22
CA ALA A 521 11.59 6.00 -19.65
C ALA A 521 10.89 7.30 -20.06
N ASP A 522 10.27 7.30 -21.23
CA ASP A 522 9.56 8.44 -21.81
C ASP A 522 8.15 8.59 -21.19
N PHE A 523 8.05 9.43 -20.17
CA PHE A 523 6.80 9.67 -19.45
C PHE A 523 5.74 10.43 -20.27
N ASP A 524 6.13 11.17 -21.30
CA ASP A 524 5.15 11.83 -22.19
C ASP A 524 4.38 10.78 -22.99
N VAL A 525 5.08 9.77 -23.52
CA VAL A 525 4.46 8.62 -24.17
C VAL A 525 3.62 7.80 -23.21
N LEU A 526 4.16 7.46 -22.01
CA LEU A 526 3.48 6.62 -21.03
C LEU A 526 2.20 7.28 -20.50
N ASN A 527 2.23 8.57 -20.19
CA ASN A 527 1.05 9.34 -19.76
C ASN A 527 0.02 9.46 -20.91
N ALA A 528 0.46 9.67 -22.15
CA ALA A 528 -0.45 9.74 -23.29
C ALA A 528 -1.23 8.44 -23.53
N LEU A 529 -0.65 7.28 -23.16
CA LEU A 529 -1.33 5.98 -23.20
C LEU A 529 -2.27 5.77 -22.00
N ALA A 530 -1.82 6.12 -20.80
CA ALA A 530 -2.51 5.82 -19.54
C ALA A 530 -3.68 6.77 -19.25
N ASP A 531 -3.47 8.09 -19.31
CA ASP A 531 -4.43 9.11 -18.87
C ASP A 531 -5.81 9.02 -19.54
N PRO A 532 -5.91 8.78 -20.87
CA PRO A 532 -7.22 8.68 -21.53
C PRO A 532 -8.07 7.50 -21.05
N THR A 533 -7.45 6.52 -20.37
CA THR A 533 -8.10 5.28 -19.94
C THR A 533 -8.60 5.33 -18.50
N GLY A 534 -8.11 6.30 -17.72
CA GLY A 534 -8.29 6.36 -16.27
C GLY A 534 -7.21 5.61 -15.49
N GLY A 535 -6.21 5.06 -16.18
CA GLY A 535 -4.99 4.53 -15.53
C GLY A 535 -3.99 5.63 -15.18
N PHE A 536 -2.74 5.24 -14.95
CA PHE A 536 -1.64 6.16 -14.60
C PHE A 536 -0.29 5.66 -15.15
N ALA A 537 0.69 6.57 -15.22
CA ALA A 537 2.09 6.22 -15.40
C ALA A 537 2.87 6.57 -14.12
N ARG A 538 3.69 5.64 -13.63
CA ARG A 538 4.53 5.85 -12.43
C ARG A 538 5.97 5.42 -12.69
N ARG A 539 6.89 6.15 -12.06
CA ARG A 539 8.31 5.80 -12.10
C ARG A 539 8.62 4.68 -11.10
N ALA A 540 9.43 3.73 -11.55
CA ALA A 540 9.99 2.69 -10.71
C ALA A 540 11.52 2.73 -10.73
N ASP A 541 12.09 2.22 -9.66
CA ASP A 541 13.49 1.88 -9.48
C ASP A 541 13.60 0.49 -8.82
N PRO A 542 14.81 -0.06 -8.59
CA PRO A 542 14.99 -1.36 -7.97
C PRO A 542 14.26 -1.55 -6.62
N ASP A 543 14.15 -0.49 -5.84
CA ASP A 543 13.56 -0.53 -4.51
C ASP A 543 12.02 -0.43 -4.55
N THR A 544 11.47 0.19 -5.57
CA THR A 544 10.04 0.53 -5.66
C THR A 544 9.24 -0.33 -6.63
N ILE A 545 9.88 -1.02 -7.59
CA ILE A 545 9.17 -1.77 -8.64
C ILE A 545 8.23 -2.86 -8.08
N LYS A 546 8.68 -3.62 -7.07
CA LYS A 546 7.83 -4.65 -6.42
C LYS A 546 6.62 -4.03 -5.74
N LYS A 547 6.82 -2.87 -5.08
CA LYS A 547 5.73 -2.13 -4.44
C LYS A 547 4.72 -1.64 -5.46
N LEU A 548 5.15 -1.13 -6.62
CA LEU A 548 4.25 -0.69 -7.67
C LEU A 548 3.42 -1.84 -8.26
N TYR A 549 4.00 -3.01 -8.46
CA TYR A 549 3.23 -4.19 -8.90
C TYR A 549 2.25 -4.67 -7.83
N LYS A 550 2.62 -4.59 -6.53
CA LYS A 550 1.68 -4.85 -5.43
C LYS A 550 0.51 -3.87 -5.44
N ILE A 551 0.77 -2.59 -5.67
CA ILE A 551 -0.27 -1.56 -5.84
C ILE A 551 -1.15 -1.90 -7.05
N LEU A 552 -0.57 -2.24 -8.18
CA LEU A 552 -1.34 -2.58 -9.38
C LEU A 552 -2.27 -3.78 -9.18
N SER A 553 -1.85 -4.77 -8.40
CA SER A 553 -2.72 -5.93 -8.10
C SER A 553 -3.99 -5.55 -7.32
N THR A 554 -4.03 -4.40 -6.66
CA THR A 554 -5.21 -3.92 -5.94
C THR A 554 -6.31 -3.35 -6.87
N TYR A 555 -6.02 -3.15 -8.14
CA TYR A 555 -7.00 -2.65 -9.12
C TYR A 555 -7.81 -3.79 -9.78
N PHE A 556 -7.46 -5.02 -9.48
CA PHE A 556 -8.02 -6.21 -10.16
C PHE A 556 -8.69 -7.21 -9.23
#